data_18f93bda5eccdf4b622a3629202e8ea9
#
_entry.id   18f93bda5eccdf4b622a3629202e8ea9
#
_cell.length_a   1.000
_cell.length_b   1.000
_cell.length_c   1.000
_cell.angle_alpha   90.00
_cell.angle_beta   90.00
_cell.angle_gamma   90.00
#
_symmetry.space_group_name_H-M   'P 1'
#
loop_
_entity.id
_entity.type
_entity.pdbx_description
1 polymer ?
#
loop_
_entity_poly.entity_id
_entity_poly.type
_entity_poly.pdbx_seq_one_letter_code
_entity_poly.pdbx_strand_id
1 'polypeptide(L)'
;LAFQQQGQLDMAFDKFRKCPVDEQLMENVYSLALDFERRRQFNKAEAAFAFINQNDPKFKDVAERMNRAKVMSETIILGGSSAARTNAATMVMSGSGEKPMLGRYQVQKELGKGAMGVVYLGKDPKIGREVAIKTMALAAEFEGDELQEAKDRFFREAESAGKLDHPNIVRIFDAGEEHDLAFIAMEFLKGKDLVDKTKNPNLLPFDEMCDIMTKVAEALNHAHEQGVYHRDIKPANIMYDPDTKTPKVADFGIARVTDSSKTKTGMVLGTPSYMSPEQLAGKKIDGRSDLFSLGVTFFQLACGRLPFEGESMTQLMFAIANEHQPDILDYNPSLPPWVREFIDQALAKNVEQRFQTGHEFAIAIKAYRSMA
;
A
#
# COMPACT_ATOMS: atom_id res chain seq x y z
N LEU A 1 -13.45 -4.42 -37.45
CA LEU A 1 -14.35 -3.28 -37.20
C LEU A 1 -15.47 -3.63 -36.23
N ALA A 2 -16.25 -4.75 -36.43
CA ALA A 2 -17.37 -5.09 -35.57
C ALA A 2 -16.96 -5.25 -34.09
N PHE A 3 -15.87 -5.95 -33.79
CA PHE A 3 -15.32 -6.09 -32.43
C PHE A 3 -14.89 -4.76 -31.82
N GLN A 4 -14.27 -3.86 -32.60
CA GLN A 4 -13.89 -2.52 -32.16
C GLN A 4 -15.13 -1.69 -31.78
N GLN A 5 -16.19 -1.74 -32.57
CA GLN A 5 -17.47 -1.04 -32.28
C GLN A 5 -18.17 -1.58 -31.02
N GLN A 6 -17.97 -2.86 -30.73
CA GLN A 6 -18.47 -3.51 -29.49
C GLN A 6 -17.55 -3.30 -28.28
N GLY A 7 -16.46 -2.54 -28.46
CA GLY A 7 -15.51 -2.28 -27.38
C GLY A 7 -14.52 -3.41 -27.06
N GLN A 8 -14.55 -4.51 -27.83
CA GLN A 8 -13.67 -5.68 -27.70
C GLN A 8 -12.36 -5.45 -28.49
N LEU A 9 -11.55 -4.48 -28.02
CA LEU A 9 -10.39 -3.99 -28.76
C LEU A 9 -9.29 -5.04 -28.95
N ASP A 10 -9.08 -5.91 -27.96
CA ASP A 10 -8.06 -6.99 -28.04
C ASP A 10 -8.43 -7.99 -29.14
N MET A 11 -9.68 -8.39 -29.19
CA MET A 11 -10.17 -9.29 -30.24
C MET A 11 -10.10 -8.64 -31.63
N ALA A 12 -10.34 -7.34 -31.71
CA ALA A 12 -10.20 -6.57 -32.94
C ALA A 12 -8.72 -6.60 -33.42
N PHE A 13 -7.75 -6.36 -32.51
CA PHE A 13 -6.33 -6.38 -32.84
C PHE A 13 -5.85 -7.76 -33.29
N ASP A 14 -6.23 -8.82 -32.60
CA ASP A 14 -5.90 -10.19 -32.98
C ASP A 14 -6.43 -10.59 -34.36
N LYS A 15 -7.58 -10.08 -34.75
CA LYS A 15 -8.14 -10.29 -36.10
C LYS A 15 -7.40 -9.47 -37.14
N PHE A 16 -7.11 -8.19 -36.87
CA PHE A 16 -6.37 -7.33 -37.79
C PHE A 16 -4.98 -7.88 -38.11
N ARG A 17 -4.26 -8.42 -37.12
CA ARG A 17 -2.93 -9.05 -37.33
C ARG A 17 -2.93 -10.24 -38.27
N LYS A 18 -4.08 -10.86 -38.53
CA LYS A 18 -4.25 -12.02 -39.42
C LYS A 18 -4.72 -11.63 -40.83
N CYS A 19 -4.98 -10.34 -41.08
CA CYS A 19 -5.40 -9.85 -42.39
C CYS A 19 -4.17 -9.49 -43.24
N PRO A 20 -4.28 -9.56 -44.59
CA PRO A 20 -3.25 -8.99 -45.47
C PRO A 20 -3.02 -7.52 -45.17
N VAL A 21 -1.75 -7.09 -45.18
CA VAL A 21 -1.40 -5.70 -44.88
C VAL A 21 -1.65 -4.85 -46.11
N ASP A 22 -2.59 -3.92 -45.99
CA ASP A 22 -2.90 -2.90 -46.97
C ASP A 22 -3.12 -1.54 -46.25
N GLU A 23 -3.26 -0.49 -47.01
CA GLU A 23 -3.45 0.87 -46.47
C GLU A 23 -4.72 0.96 -45.61
N GLN A 24 -5.80 0.26 -45.98
CA GLN A 24 -7.05 0.24 -45.24
C GLN A 24 -6.89 -0.49 -43.88
N LEU A 25 -6.12 -1.57 -43.83
CA LEU A 25 -5.82 -2.25 -42.59
C LEU A 25 -5.01 -1.36 -41.67
N MET A 26 -3.98 -0.66 -42.18
CA MET A 26 -3.16 0.27 -41.39
C MET A 26 -4.01 1.42 -40.83
N GLU A 27 -4.95 1.97 -41.57
CA GLU A 27 -5.91 2.96 -41.09
C GLU A 27 -6.79 2.39 -39.95
N ASN A 28 -7.28 1.16 -40.09
CA ASN A 28 -8.11 0.51 -39.08
C ASN A 28 -7.30 0.21 -37.79
N VAL A 29 -6.05 -0.27 -37.93
CA VAL A 29 -5.17 -0.52 -36.79
C VAL A 29 -4.74 0.79 -36.11
N TYR A 30 -4.56 1.86 -36.90
CA TYR A 30 -4.27 3.19 -36.34
C TYR A 30 -5.45 3.72 -35.53
N SER A 31 -6.67 3.60 -36.06
CA SER A 31 -7.89 3.94 -35.30
C SER A 31 -8.03 3.12 -34.01
N LEU A 32 -7.72 1.82 -34.08
CA LEU A 32 -7.73 0.94 -32.92
C LEU A 32 -6.64 1.34 -31.88
N ALA A 33 -5.45 1.71 -32.35
CA ALA A 33 -4.39 2.20 -31.48
C ALA A 33 -4.79 3.48 -30.73
N LEU A 34 -5.50 4.39 -31.41
CA LEU A 34 -6.06 5.59 -30.79
C LEU A 34 -7.15 5.22 -29.74
N ASP A 35 -7.95 4.20 -30.00
CA ASP A 35 -8.95 3.73 -29.04
C ASP A 35 -8.27 3.10 -27.80
N PHE A 36 -7.18 2.37 -27.98
CA PHE A 36 -6.32 1.92 -26.86
C PHE A 36 -5.73 3.10 -26.10
N GLU A 37 -5.20 4.13 -26.79
CA GLU A 37 -4.71 5.37 -26.13
C GLU A 37 -5.82 6.07 -25.33
N ARG A 38 -7.03 6.21 -25.90
CA ARG A 38 -8.18 6.83 -25.22
C ARG A 38 -8.60 6.06 -23.98
N ARG A 39 -8.49 4.72 -24.03
CA ARG A 39 -8.72 3.83 -22.88
C ARG A 39 -7.47 3.65 -22.03
N ARG A 40 -6.37 4.36 -22.35
CA ARG A 40 -5.08 4.36 -21.64
C ARG A 40 -4.40 3.00 -21.52
N GLN A 41 -4.73 2.07 -22.40
CA GLN A 41 -4.07 0.79 -22.53
C GLN A 41 -2.78 0.97 -23.38
N PHE A 42 -1.80 1.71 -22.82
CA PHE A 42 -0.64 2.19 -23.59
C PHE A 42 0.26 1.07 -24.07
N ASN A 43 0.39 -0.05 -23.33
CA ASN A 43 1.10 -1.24 -23.79
C ASN A 43 0.46 -1.85 -25.04
N LYS A 44 -0.87 -1.83 -25.15
CA LYS A 44 -1.61 -2.32 -26.31
C LYS A 44 -1.60 -1.30 -27.45
N ALA A 45 -1.66 -0.01 -27.13
CA ALA A 45 -1.47 1.05 -28.09
C ALA A 45 -0.07 0.99 -28.73
N GLU A 46 0.99 0.80 -27.92
CA GLU A 46 2.35 0.59 -28.38
C GLU A 46 2.44 -0.61 -29.34
N ALA A 47 1.86 -1.75 -28.96
CA ALA A 47 1.87 -2.95 -29.81
C ALA A 47 1.14 -2.72 -31.15
N ALA A 48 0.02 -1.98 -31.14
CA ALA A 48 -0.70 -1.65 -32.35
C ALA A 48 0.07 -0.63 -33.24
N PHE A 49 0.68 0.40 -32.65
CA PHE A 49 1.55 1.32 -33.37
C PHE A 49 2.81 0.63 -33.90
N ALA A 50 3.42 -0.28 -33.11
CA ALA A 50 4.58 -1.06 -33.55
C ALA A 50 4.26 -1.94 -34.77
N PHE A 51 3.07 -2.54 -34.81
CA PHE A 51 2.61 -3.30 -35.98
C PHE A 51 2.54 -2.43 -37.24
N ILE A 52 2.03 -1.19 -37.14
CA ILE A 52 2.01 -0.27 -38.29
C ILE A 52 3.42 0.15 -38.67
N ASN A 53 4.25 0.55 -37.70
CA ASN A 53 5.62 1.00 -37.92
C ASN A 53 6.52 -0.05 -38.55
N GLN A 54 6.29 -1.34 -38.29
CA GLN A 54 7.01 -2.45 -38.94
C GLN A 54 6.66 -2.59 -40.43
N ASN A 55 5.45 -2.22 -40.82
CA ASN A 55 4.99 -2.35 -42.20
C ASN A 55 5.15 -1.03 -43.00
N ASP A 56 4.97 0.11 -42.38
CA ASP A 56 5.24 1.44 -42.94
C ASP A 56 5.71 2.41 -41.85
N PRO A 57 7.04 2.64 -41.74
CA PRO A 57 7.62 3.56 -40.75
C PRO A 57 7.25 5.03 -40.95
N LYS A 58 6.70 5.38 -42.11
CA LYS A 58 6.30 6.77 -42.46
C LYS A 58 4.79 7.02 -42.37
N PHE A 59 4.06 6.01 -41.91
CA PHE A 59 2.61 6.13 -41.79
C PHE A 59 2.23 7.13 -40.69
N LYS A 60 1.67 8.27 -41.09
CA LYS A 60 1.22 9.35 -40.18
C LYS A 60 2.27 9.70 -39.08
N ASP A 61 1.82 9.88 -37.86
CA ASP A 61 2.63 10.19 -36.69
C ASP A 61 2.94 8.94 -35.81
N VAL A 62 2.90 7.74 -36.42
CA VAL A 62 3.02 6.43 -35.71
C VAL A 62 4.31 6.32 -34.91
N ALA A 63 5.46 6.77 -35.48
CA ALA A 63 6.74 6.67 -34.79
C ALA A 63 6.77 7.52 -33.50
N GLU A 64 6.18 8.72 -33.55
CA GLU A 64 6.08 9.61 -32.39
C GLU A 64 5.11 9.05 -31.36
N ARG A 65 3.92 8.59 -31.78
CA ARG A 65 2.92 7.98 -30.90
C ARG A 65 3.40 6.68 -30.29
N MET A 66 4.08 5.83 -31.05
CA MET A 66 4.67 4.60 -30.53
C MET A 66 5.67 4.90 -29.41
N ASN A 67 6.58 5.87 -29.60
CA ASN A 67 7.51 6.28 -28.56
C ASN A 67 6.79 6.85 -27.35
N ARG A 68 5.74 7.65 -27.56
CA ARG A 68 4.92 8.20 -26.49
C ARG A 68 4.16 7.10 -25.74
N ALA A 69 3.53 6.15 -26.44
CA ALA A 69 2.84 5.01 -25.82
C ALA A 69 3.82 4.11 -25.08
N LYS A 70 5.02 3.85 -25.66
CA LYS A 70 6.09 3.09 -25.00
C LYS A 70 6.53 3.74 -23.70
N VAL A 71 6.80 5.03 -23.74
CA VAL A 71 7.16 5.80 -22.56
C VAL A 71 6.06 5.75 -21.50
N MET A 72 4.79 5.88 -21.91
CA MET A 72 3.65 5.78 -21.02
C MET A 72 3.47 4.36 -20.49
N SER A 73 3.68 3.32 -21.29
CA SER A 73 3.63 1.92 -20.86
C SER A 73 4.77 1.56 -19.91
N GLU A 74 6.00 2.02 -20.20
CA GLU A 74 7.18 1.83 -19.35
C GLU A 74 7.02 2.57 -18.02
N THR A 75 6.35 3.71 -18.00
CA THR A 75 6.02 4.46 -16.77
C THR A 75 5.04 3.68 -15.88
N ILE A 76 4.14 2.91 -16.48
CA ILE A 76 3.19 2.05 -15.77
C ILE A 76 3.84 0.72 -15.35
N ILE A 77 4.72 0.15 -16.17
CA ILE A 77 5.32 -1.19 -15.97
C ILE A 77 6.56 -1.13 -15.06
N LEU A 78 7.34 -0.04 -15.08
CA LEU A 78 8.61 0.07 -14.35
C LEU A 78 8.45 0.41 -12.86
N GLY A 79 7.59 -0.35 -12.18
CA GLY A 79 7.72 -0.58 -10.74
C GLY A 79 9.01 -1.31 -10.33
N GLY A 80 9.89 -1.70 -11.26
CA GLY A 80 11.01 -2.57 -10.93
C GLY A 80 12.21 -2.54 -11.87
N SER A 81 13.07 -1.55 -11.83
CA SER A 81 14.52 -1.69 -11.94
C SER A 81 15.25 -0.34 -11.89
N SER A 82 16.47 -0.35 -11.36
CA SER A 82 17.21 0.82 -10.86
C SER A 82 17.79 1.80 -11.91
N ALA A 83 17.67 1.54 -13.18
CA ALA A 83 18.25 2.39 -14.24
C ALA A 83 17.26 3.39 -14.86
N ALA A 84 15.93 3.22 -14.67
CA ALA A 84 14.89 4.10 -15.19
C ALA A 84 14.37 5.12 -14.13
N ARG A 85 15.02 5.19 -12.98
CA ARG A 85 14.60 6.01 -11.81
C ARG A 85 14.58 7.52 -12.05
N THR A 86 15.27 8.01 -13.08
CA THR A 86 15.37 9.44 -13.36
C THR A 86 14.21 9.94 -14.23
N ASN A 87 13.56 9.08 -14.99
CA ASN A 87 12.62 9.52 -16.03
C ASN A 87 11.14 9.49 -15.60
N ALA A 88 10.70 8.63 -14.68
CA ALA A 88 9.29 8.55 -14.30
C ALA A 88 8.82 9.77 -13.48
N ALA A 89 9.62 10.21 -12.51
CA ALA A 89 9.36 11.46 -11.79
C ALA A 89 9.49 12.69 -12.72
N THR A 90 10.41 12.61 -13.69
CA THR A 90 10.64 13.67 -14.69
C THR A 90 9.53 13.71 -15.75
N MET A 91 8.88 12.58 -16.07
CA MET A 91 7.83 12.53 -17.09
C MET A 91 6.45 12.96 -16.62
N VAL A 92 6.12 12.71 -15.34
CA VAL A 92 4.97 13.36 -14.71
C VAL A 92 5.17 14.88 -14.72
N MET A 93 6.42 15.36 -14.85
CA MET A 93 6.78 16.79 -14.85
C MET A 93 7.13 17.39 -16.21
N SER A 94 7.18 16.64 -17.31
CA SER A 94 7.74 17.14 -18.61
C SER A 94 6.74 17.32 -19.74
N GLY A 95 5.44 17.19 -19.51
CA GLY A 95 4.40 17.45 -20.52
C GLY A 95 3.77 18.82 -20.35
N SER A 96 4.09 19.75 -21.26
CA SER A 96 3.35 21.02 -21.51
C SER A 96 2.99 21.83 -20.25
N GLY A 97 3.90 22.59 -19.66
CA GLY A 97 3.60 23.74 -18.77
C GLY A 97 2.57 23.59 -17.65
N GLU A 98 1.77 22.55 -17.66
CA GLU A 98 0.76 22.21 -16.65
C GLU A 98 1.29 21.13 -15.71
N LYS A 99 1.14 21.37 -14.41
CA LYS A 99 1.54 20.41 -13.38
C LYS A 99 0.66 19.16 -13.45
N PRO A 100 1.24 17.95 -13.29
CA PRO A 100 0.48 16.70 -13.38
C PRO A 100 -0.62 16.64 -12.32
N MET A 101 -1.77 16.11 -12.70
CA MET A 101 -2.94 15.98 -11.85
C MET A 101 -3.25 14.49 -11.58
N LEU A 102 -3.74 14.19 -10.38
CA LEU A 102 -4.42 12.95 -10.05
C LEU A 102 -5.77 13.30 -9.42
N GLY A 103 -6.84 13.03 -10.14
CA GLY A 103 -8.15 13.57 -9.82
C GLY A 103 -8.09 15.10 -9.81
N ARG A 104 -8.54 15.72 -8.72
CA ARG A 104 -8.46 17.17 -8.52
C ARG A 104 -7.12 17.67 -7.96
N TYR A 105 -6.23 16.75 -7.56
CA TYR A 105 -5.01 17.11 -6.84
C TYR A 105 -3.85 17.32 -7.77
N GLN A 106 -3.14 18.43 -7.57
CA GLN A 106 -1.92 18.75 -8.28
C GLN A 106 -0.74 18.01 -7.65
N VAL A 107 -0.09 17.12 -8.38
CA VAL A 107 1.10 16.40 -7.92
C VAL A 107 2.30 17.32 -7.89
N GLN A 108 3.05 17.32 -6.80
CA GLN A 108 4.23 18.18 -6.61
C GLN A 108 5.54 17.41 -6.68
N LYS A 109 5.67 16.34 -5.87
CA LYS A 109 6.87 15.49 -5.81
C LYS A 109 6.55 14.12 -5.26
N GLU A 110 7.40 13.15 -5.57
CA GLU A 110 7.39 11.84 -4.93
C GLU A 110 7.88 11.94 -3.48
N LEU A 111 7.16 11.33 -2.55
CA LEU A 111 7.53 11.23 -1.14
C LEU A 111 8.20 9.89 -0.84
N GLY A 112 7.77 8.83 -1.51
CA GLY A 112 8.32 7.50 -1.32
C GLY A 112 7.67 6.45 -2.20
N LYS A 113 8.34 5.31 -2.31
CA LYS A 113 7.88 4.15 -3.07
C LYS A 113 7.81 2.94 -2.14
N GLY A 114 6.64 2.34 -2.05
CA GLY A 114 6.40 1.10 -1.30
C GLY A 114 6.20 -0.10 -2.22
N ALA A 115 5.99 -1.27 -1.63
CA ALA A 115 5.70 -2.49 -2.37
C ALA A 115 4.40 -2.40 -3.18
N MET A 116 3.43 -1.62 -2.73
CA MET A 116 2.08 -1.52 -3.31
C MET A 116 1.87 -0.26 -4.16
N GLY A 117 2.89 0.58 -4.36
CA GLY A 117 2.73 1.78 -5.17
C GLY A 117 3.61 2.95 -4.73
N VAL A 118 3.29 4.12 -5.21
CA VAL A 118 4.06 5.36 -4.99
C VAL A 118 3.21 6.34 -4.19
N VAL A 119 3.83 7.04 -3.26
CA VAL A 119 3.21 8.13 -2.50
C VAL A 119 3.77 9.45 -2.99
N TYR A 120 2.88 10.37 -3.35
CA TYR A 120 3.23 11.72 -3.81
C TYR A 120 2.77 12.78 -2.80
N LEU A 121 3.52 13.86 -2.71
CA LEU A 121 3.01 15.11 -2.18
C LEU A 121 2.15 15.76 -3.27
N GLY A 122 0.93 16.10 -2.92
CA GLY A 122 0.01 16.82 -3.79
C GLY A 122 -0.56 18.05 -3.09
N LYS A 123 -1.27 18.86 -3.86
CA LYS A 123 -1.99 20.03 -3.36
C LYS A 123 -3.40 20.03 -3.94
N ASP A 124 -4.39 20.22 -3.08
CA ASP A 124 -5.75 20.54 -3.51
C ASP A 124 -5.79 22.00 -3.98
N PRO A 125 -5.93 22.28 -5.28
CA PRO A 125 -5.87 23.64 -5.80
C PRO A 125 -7.05 24.52 -5.36
N LYS A 126 -8.20 23.90 -4.99
CA LYS A 126 -9.41 24.63 -4.59
C LYS A 126 -9.27 25.27 -3.23
N ILE A 127 -8.59 24.60 -2.29
CA ILE A 127 -8.45 25.06 -0.90
C ILE A 127 -7.00 25.26 -0.47
N GLY A 128 -6.04 25.01 -1.36
CA GLY A 128 -4.61 25.22 -1.11
C GLY A 128 -3.97 24.21 -0.16
N ARG A 129 -4.68 23.12 0.21
CA ARG A 129 -4.22 22.13 1.19
C ARG A 129 -3.22 21.15 0.60
N GLU A 130 -2.13 20.90 1.32
CA GLU A 130 -1.21 19.79 1.03
C GLU A 130 -1.85 18.45 1.40
N VAL A 131 -1.63 17.44 0.55
CA VAL A 131 -2.14 16.07 0.71
C VAL A 131 -1.04 15.06 0.37
N ALA A 132 -1.08 13.91 0.99
CA ALA A 132 -0.36 12.74 0.52
C ALA A 132 -1.28 11.95 -0.43
N ILE A 133 -0.76 11.53 -1.59
CA ILE A 133 -1.52 10.79 -2.59
C ILE A 133 -0.82 9.45 -2.79
N LYS A 134 -1.44 8.37 -2.30
CA LYS A 134 -0.96 7.01 -2.50
C LYS A 134 -1.59 6.44 -3.76
N THR A 135 -0.77 5.97 -4.70
CA THR A 135 -1.24 5.36 -5.95
C THR A 135 -1.00 3.87 -5.96
N MET A 136 -1.88 3.12 -6.60
CA MET A 136 -1.79 1.66 -6.80
C MET A 136 -2.11 1.32 -8.25
N ALA A 137 -1.20 0.60 -8.92
CA ALA A 137 -1.37 0.15 -10.30
C ALA A 137 -2.07 -1.23 -10.32
N LEU A 138 -3.37 -1.28 -9.98
CA LEU A 138 -4.12 -2.54 -9.89
C LEU A 138 -4.13 -3.31 -11.23
N ALA A 139 -4.18 -2.61 -12.35
CA ALA A 139 -4.14 -3.20 -13.69
C ALA A 139 -2.80 -3.87 -14.04
N ALA A 140 -1.72 -3.62 -13.27
CA ALA A 140 -0.45 -4.31 -13.44
C ALA A 140 -0.43 -5.72 -12.81
N GLU A 141 -1.30 -5.96 -11.82
CA GLU A 141 -1.34 -7.21 -11.05
C GLU A 141 -2.57 -8.08 -11.38
N PHE A 142 -3.68 -7.46 -11.78
CA PHE A 142 -4.96 -8.12 -12.02
C PHE A 142 -5.46 -7.86 -13.43
N GLU A 143 -6.23 -8.80 -14.01
CA GLU A 143 -6.82 -8.70 -15.34
C GLU A 143 -8.31 -9.13 -15.31
N GLY A 144 -9.11 -8.62 -16.26
CA GLY A 144 -10.50 -9.01 -16.42
C GLY A 144 -11.36 -8.81 -15.18
N ASP A 145 -12.10 -9.84 -14.79
CA ASP A 145 -13.02 -9.80 -13.64
C ASP A 145 -12.27 -9.63 -12.31
N GLU A 146 -11.05 -10.20 -12.19
CA GLU A 146 -10.20 -10.05 -10.99
C GLU A 146 -9.80 -8.58 -10.77
N LEU A 147 -9.53 -7.82 -11.83
CA LEU A 147 -9.23 -6.39 -11.73
C LEU A 147 -10.45 -5.62 -11.21
N GLN A 148 -11.65 -5.93 -11.70
CA GLN A 148 -12.86 -5.26 -11.21
C GLN A 148 -13.11 -5.57 -9.73
N GLU A 149 -12.95 -6.81 -9.32
CA GLU A 149 -13.06 -7.19 -7.90
C GLU A 149 -12.02 -6.50 -7.01
N ALA A 150 -10.77 -6.36 -7.49
CA ALA A 150 -9.71 -5.66 -6.78
C ALA A 150 -10.03 -4.16 -6.63
N LYS A 151 -10.54 -3.52 -7.69
CA LYS A 151 -11.00 -2.12 -7.65
C LYS A 151 -12.16 -1.93 -6.67
N ASP A 152 -13.19 -2.77 -6.74
CA ASP A 152 -14.35 -2.69 -5.87
C ASP A 152 -13.96 -2.87 -4.40
N ARG A 153 -12.97 -3.73 -4.14
CA ARG A 153 -12.41 -3.95 -2.82
C ARG A 153 -11.63 -2.73 -2.34
N PHE A 154 -10.78 -2.16 -3.20
CA PHE A 154 -10.01 -0.96 -2.90
C PHE A 154 -10.91 0.22 -2.50
N PHE A 155 -11.94 0.51 -3.29
CA PHE A 155 -12.85 1.61 -2.99
C PHE A 155 -13.68 1.37 -1.73
N ARG A 156 -14.09 0.13 -1.48
CA ARG A 156 -14.83 -0.25 -0.26
C ARG A 156 -13.98 -0.09 1.00
N GLU A 157 -12.71 -0.51 0.95
CA GLU A 157 -11.78 -0.34 2.08
C GLU A 157 -11.44 1.15 2.28
N ALA A 158 -11.23 1.90 1.20
CA ALA A 158 -11.02 3.35 1.27
C ALA A 158 -12.24 4.09 1.84
N GLU A 159 -13.47 3.71 1.46
CA GLU A 159 -14.71 4.27 2.03
C GLU A 159 -14.81 3.97 3.53
N SER A 160 -14.52 2.73 3.94
CA SER A 160 -14.59 2.32 5.34
C SER A 160 -13.57 3.06 6.20
N ALA A 161 -12.32 3.16 5.73
CA ALA A 161 -11.27 3.91 6.41
C ALA A 161 -11.54 5.43 6.39
N GLY A 162 -12.19 5.94 5.35
CA GLY A 162 -12.55 7.35 5.22
C GLY A 162 -13.61 7.83 6.23
N LYS A 163 -14.34 6.92 6.84
CA LYS A 163 -15.33 7.22 7.92
C LYS A 163 -14.67 7.41 9.28
N LEU A 164 -13.41 6.97 9.44
CA LEU A 164 -12.70 7.08 10.70
C LEU A 164 -12.26 8.52 10.96
N ASP A 165 -12.71 9.10 12.05
CA ASP A 165 -12.32 10.43 12.52
C ASP A 165 -11.72 10.33 13.93
N HIS A 166 -10.39 10.26 14.00
CA HIS A 166 -9.66 10.15 15.25
C HIS A 166 -8.31 10.89 15.13
N PRO A 167 -7.84 11.60 16.18
CA PRO A 167 -6.60 12.39 16.12
C PRO A 167 -5.35 11.55 15.79
N ASN A 168 -5.36 10.26 16.10
CA ASN A 168 -4.25 9.34 15.87
C ASN A 168 -4.49 8.37 14.68
N ILE A 169 -5.44 8.68 13.79
CA ILE A 169 -5.66 8.01 12.51
C ILE A 169 -5.41 9.02 11.39
N VAL A 170 -4.75 8.59 10.32
CA VAL A 170 -4.56 9.41 9.12
C VAL A 170 -5.92 9.60 8.44
N ARG A 171 -6.33 10.85 8.26
CA ARG A 171 -7.62 11.16 7.62
C ARG A 171 -7.53 10.97 6.11
N ILE A 172 -8.46 10.21 5.54
CA ILE A 172 -8.67 10.10 4.09
C ILE A 172 -9.60 11.23 3.64
N PHE A 173 -9.24 11.88 2.54
CA PHE A 173 -10.01 12.99 1.98
C PHE A 173 -10.76 12.61 0.71
N ASP A 174 -10.19 11.67 -0.06
CA ASP A 174 -10.72 11.29 -1.36
C ASP A 174 -10.12 9.97 -1.81
N ALA A 175 -10.83 9.25 -2.66
CA ALA A 175 -10.32 8.08 -3.38
C ALA A 175 -10.87 8.11 -4.81
N GLY A 176 -10.05 7.72 -5.75
CA GLY A 176 -10.43 7.75 -7.15
C GLY A 176 -9.55 6.87 -8.02
N GLU A 177 -9.87 6.88 -9.30
CA GLU A 177 -9.08 6.21 -10.32
C GLU A 177 -8.80 7.19 -11.46
N GLU A 178 -7.55 7.27 -11.85
CA GLU A 178 -7.12 8.04 -13.00
C GLU A 178 -5.91 7.40 -13.66
N HIS A 179 -5.90 7.30 -14.98
CA HIS A 179 -4.80 6.73 -15.77
C HIS A 179 -4.46 5.28 -15.41
N ASP A 180 -5.47 4.43 -15.17
CA ASP A 180 -5.35 3.05 -14.67
C ASP A 180 -4.64 2.94 -13.30
N LEU A 181 -4.53 4.07 -12.59
CA LEU A 181 -4.03 4.14 -11.22
C LEU A 181 -5.19 4.40 -10.27
N ALA A 182 -5.43 3.48 -9.36
CA ALA A 182 -6.25 3.77 -8.19
C ALA A 182 -5.44 4.67 -7.24
N PHE A 183 -6.06 5.68 -6.64
CA PHE A 183 -5.39 6.56 -5.70
C PHE A 183 -6.24 6.87 -4.47
N ILE A 184 -5.56 7.15 -3.36
CA ILE A 184 -6.15 7.69 -2.14
C ILE A 184 -5.43 9.00 -1.80
N ALA A 185 -6.20 10.08 -1.66
CA ALA A 185 -5.71 11.34 -1.15
C ALA A 185 -6.00 11.44 0.35
N MET A 186 -4.96 11.68 1.14
CA MET A 186 -5.03 11.67 2.59
C MET A 186 -4.24 12.82 3.21
N GLU A 187 -4.36 12.98 4.50
CA GLU A 187 -3.61 13.94 5.29
C GLU A 187 -2.10 13.78 5.07
N PHE A 188 -1.44 14.88 4.73
CA PHE A 188 0.02 14.92 4.66
C PHE A 188 0.59 15.10 6.06
N LEU A 189 1.45 14.16 6.47
CA LEU A 189 2.09 14.17 7.78
C LEU A 189 3.55 14.62 7.65
N LYS A 190 3.98 15.52 8.54
CA LYS A 190 5.38 16.01 8.58
C LYS A 190 6.34 15.02 9.24
N GLY A 191 5.81 14.10 10.04
CA GLY A 191 6.59 13.09 10.75
C GLY A 191 7.16 12.00 9.83
N LYS A 192 7.84 11.04 10.44
CA LYS A 192 8.36 9.83 9.81
C LYS A 192 7.70 8.59 10.40
N ASP A 193 7.80 7.47 9.70
CA ASP A 193 7.42 6.19 10.27
C ASP A 193 8.38 5.78 11.42
N LEU A 194 7.98 4.76 12.18
CA LEU A 194 8.76 4.28 13.31
C LEU A 194 9.84 3.24 12.93
N VAL A 195 10.09 2.96 11.65
CA VAL A 195 11.06 1.93 11.23
C VAL A 195 12.46 2.24 11.75
N ASP A 196 12.92 3.48 11.68
CA ASP A 196 14.23 3.86 12.20
C ASP A 196 14.32 3.74 13.73
N LYS A 197 13.17 3.74 14.42
CA LYS A 197 13.07 3.60 15.89
C LYS A 197 13.06 2.15 16.37
N THR A 198 13.14 1.20 15.47
CA THR A 198 13.29 -0.24 15.78
C THR A 198 14.74 -0.71 15.82
N LYS A 199 15.72 0.19 15.70
CA LYS A 199 17.14 -0.16 15.58
C LYS A 199 17.98 0.60 16.62
N ASN A 200 18.86 -0.11 17.33
CA ASN A 200 19.88 0.55 18.15
C ASN A 200 20.84 1.36 17.26
N PRO A 201 21.28 2.56 17.64
CA PRO A 201 20.99 3.25 18.91
C PRO A 201 19.75 4.17 18.88
N ASN A 202 18.86 4.04 17.89
CA ASN A 202 17.78 4.98 17.63
C ASN A 202 16.46 4.66 18.36
N LEU A 203 16.48 3.73 19.31
CA LEU A 203 15.27 3.41 20.09
C LEU A 203 14.73 4.67 20.79
N LEU A 204 13.41 4.74 20.91
CA LEU A 204 12.76 5.81 21.65
C LEU A 204 13.00 5.65 23.17
N PRO A 205 12.97 6.75 23.94
CA PRO A 205 12.83 6.67 25.39
C PRO A 205 11.58 5.84 25.72
N PHE A 206 11.69 4.96 26.71
CA PHE A 206 10.63 3.99 27.03
C PHE A 206 9.27 4.64 27.31
N ASP A 207 9.28 5.76 28.06
CA ASP A 207 8.05 6.49 28.35
C ASP A 207 7.40 7.10 27.11
N GLU A 208 8.20 7.64 26.19
CA GLU A 208 7.71 8.18 24.93
C GLU A 208 7.12 7.07 24.04
N MET A 209 7.79 5.91 23.99
CA MET A 209 7.28 4.73 23.29
C MET A 209 5.94 4.28 23.88
N CYS A 210 5.82 4.21 25.21
CA CYS A 210 4.55 3.85 25.88
C CYS A 210 3.42 4.84 25.56
N ASP A 211 3.72 6.15 25.49
CA ASP A 211 2.74 7.17 25.11
C ASP A 211 2.26 6.98 23.65
N ILE A 212 3.18 6.67 22.75
CA ILE A 212 2.85 6.36 21.36
C ILE A 212 1.96 5.12 21.28
N MET A 213 2.36 4.02 21.93
CA MET A 213 1.63 2.75 21.89
C MET A 213 0.24 2.87 22.51
N THR A 214 0.10 3.63 23.58
CA THR A 214 -1.19 3.95 24.17
C THR A 214 -2.13 4.65 23.19
N LYS A 215 -1.64 5.70 22.51
CA LYS A 215 -2.43 6.46 21.53
C LYS A 215 -2.79 5.61 20.30
N VAL A 216 -1.88 4.75 19.86
CA VAL A 216 -2.13 3.82 18.75
C VAL A 216 -3.18 2.78 19.13
N ALA A 217 -3.11 2.22 20.36
CA ALA A 217 -4.09 1.27 20.85
C ALA A 217 -5.51 1.86 20.93
N GLU A 218 -5.65 3.10 21.42
CA GLU A 218 -6.94 3.82 21.44
C GLU A 218 -7.44 4.11 20.02
N ALA A 219 -6.55 4.43 19.07
CA ALA A 219 -6.90 4.63 17.67
C ALA A 219 -7.44 3.33 17.03
N LEU A 220 -6.80 2.19 17.32
CA LEU A 220 -7.28 0.89 16.88
C LEU A 220 -8.63 0.54 17.52
N ASN A 221 -8.80 0.83 18.81
CA ASN A 221 -10.08 0.63 19.49
C ASN A 221 -11.22 1.38 18.79
N HIS A 222 -11.00 2.67 18.48
CA HIS A 222 -11.96 3.49 17.75
C HIS A 222 -12.33 2.89 16.38
N ALA A 223 -11.37 2.37 15.64
CA ALA A 223 -11.62 1.72 14.35
C ALA A 223 -12.37 0.39 14.51
N HIS A 224 -12.00 -0.43 15.51
CA HIS A 224 -12.63 -1.72 15.78
C HIS A 224 -14.11 -1.58 16.17
N GLU A 225 -14.46 -0.56 16.94
CA GLU A 225 -15.85 -0.23 17.29
C GLU A 225 -16.70 0.10 16.07
N GLN A 226 -16.08 0.57 14.97
CA GLN A 226 -16.73 0.83 13.69
C GLN A 226 -16.62 -0.36 12.71
N GLY A 227 -16.11 -1.51 13.17
CA GLY A 227 -15.94 -2.73 12.36
C GLY A 227 -14.81 -2.65 11.35
N VAL A 228 -13.90 -1.68 11.50
CA VAL A 228 -12.73 -1.49 10.63
C VAL A 228 -11.49 -2.06 11.31
N TYR A 229 -10.85 -3.04 10.68
CA TYR A 229 -9.63 -3.69 11.15
C TYR A 229 -8.47 -3.30 10.25
N HIS A 230 -7.30 -3.03 10.86
CA HIS A 230 -6.12 -2.55 10.13
C HIS A 230 -5.41 -3.66 9.35
N ARG A 231 -5.20 -4.82 9.97
CA ARG A 231 -4.61 -6.06 9.40
C ARG A 231 -3.13 -6.00 9.03
N ASP A 232 -2.48 -4.86 9.12
CA ASP A 232 -1.06 -4.69 8.80
C ASP A 232 -0.40 -3.68 9.75
N ILE A 233 -0.65 -3.81 11.06
CA ILE A 233 0.01 -2.97 12.07
C ILE A 233 1.49 -3.34 12.16
N LYS A 234 2.33 -2.34 11.94
CA LYS A 234 3.80 -2.42 12.00
C LYS A 234 4.41 -1.02 12.09
N PRO A 235 5.69 -0.89 12.48
CA PRO A 235 6.35 0.42 12.58
C PRO A 235 6.27 1.29 11.34
N ALA A 236 6.27 0.70 10.13
CA ALA A 236 6.16 1.42 8.86
C ALA A 236 4.80 2.10 8.65
N ASN A 237 3.74 1.63 9.33
CA ASN A 237 2.39 2.16 9.22
C ASN A 237 2.02 3.07 10.42
N ILE A 238 2.97 3.37 11.29
CA ILE A 238 2.79 4.32 12.41
C ILE A 238 3.69 5.52 12.15
N MET A 239 3.10 6.61 11.71
CA MET A 239 3.77 7.89 11.51
C MET A 239 3.88 8.63 12.83
N TYR A 240 5.04 9.22 13.12
CA TYR A 240 5.28 9.96 14.35
C TYR A 240 5.92 11.31 14.07
N ASP A 241 5.29 12.35 14.59
CA ASP A 241 5.82 13.70 14.58
C ASP A 241 6.41 14.00 15.98
N PRO A 242 7.75 14.09 16.11
CA PRO A 242 8.40 14.34 17.39
C PRO A 242 8.14 15.74 17.94
N ASP A 243 7.86 16.73 17.08
CA ASP A 243 7.62 18.12 17.50
C ASP A 243 6.27 18.24 18.24
N THR A 244 5.26 17.56 17.74
CA THR A 244 3.91 17.54 18.33
C THR A 244 3.67 16.35 19.25
N LYS A 245 4.61 15.38 19.30
CA LYS A 245 4.48 14.07 19.99
C LYS A 245 3.19 13.34 19.62
N THR A 246 2.83 13.42 18.34
CA THR A 246 1.58 12.85 17.84
C THR A 246 1.86 11.66 16.92
N PRO A 247 1.51 10.42 17.32
CA PRO A 247 1.47 9.29 16.41
C PRO A 247 0.17 9.29 15.59
N LYS A 248 0.25 8.83 14.35
CA LYS A 248 -0.91 8.55 13.50
C LYS A 248 -0.76 7.22 12.79
N VAL A 249 -1.78 6.40 12.86
CA VAL A 249 -1.88 5.13 12.13
C VAL A 249 -2.30 5.41 10.70
N ALA A 250 -1.52 4.93 9.75
CA ALA A 250 -1.74 5.07 8.31
C ALA A 250 -2.14 3.73 7.69
N ASP A 251 -2.68 3.75 6.48
CA ASP A 251 -2.92 2.56 5.64
C ASP A 251 -3.95 1.56 6.17
N PHE A 252 -5.00 2.00 6.85
CA PHE A 252 -6.11 1.13 7.28
C PHE A 252 -6.73 0.36 6.09
N GLY A 253 -6.85 -0.95 6.24
CA GLY A 253 -7.62 -1.84 5.36
C GLY A 253 -7.05 -2.10 3.96
N ILE A 254 -6.12 -1.27 3.47
CA ILE A 254 -5.61 -1.32 2.09
C ILE A 254 -4.87 -2.64 1.79
N ALA A 255 -4.31 -3.30 2.81
CA ALA A 255 -3.60 -4.58 2.66
C ALA A 255 -4.49 -5.70 2.08
N ARG A 256 -5.81 -5.66 2.30
CA ARG A 256 -6.74 -6.68 1.81
C ARG A 256 -6.94 -6.68 0.29
N VAL A 257 -6.61 -5.60 -0.39
CA VAL A 257 -6.73 -5.53 -1.86
C VAL A 257 -5.82 -6.55 -2.54
N THR A 258 -4.67 -6.85 -1.91
CA THR A 258 -3.66 -7.79 -2.41
C THR A 258 -3.72 -9.19 -1.77
N ASP A 259 -4.57 -9.38 -0.74
CA ASP A 259 -4.69 -10.63 0.04
C ASP A 259 -5.48 -11.76 -0.67
N SER A 260 -5.94 -11.55 -1.90
CA SER A 260 -6.45 -12.66 -2.67
C SER A 260 -5.29 -13.62 -2.97
N SER A 261 -5.40 -14.83 -2.43
CA SER A 261 -4.48 -15.96 -2.40
C SER A 261 -3.97 -16.49 -3.76
N LYS A 262 -3.92 -15.62 -4.78
CA LYS A 262 -3.44 -15.91 -6.12
C LYS A 262 -2.75 -14.70 -6.74
N THR A 263 -1.67 -14.20 -6.09
CA THR A 263 -0.71 -13.43 -6.87
C THR A 263 -0.07 -14.40 -7.88
N LYS A 264 -0.01 -14.02 -9.15
CA LYS A 264 0.63 -14.79 -10.25
C LYS A 264 2.05 -15.24 -9.89
N THR A 265 2.66 -14.68 -8.86
CA THR A 265 4.03 -14.94 -8.43
C THR A 265 4.16 -15.86 -7.21
N GLY A 266 3.06 -16.26 -6.56
CA GLY A 266 3.12 -17.11 -5.35
C GLY A 266 3.89 -16.48 -4.16
N MET A 267 4.25 -15.21 -4.25
CA MET A 267 4.93 -14.50 -3.18
C MET A 267 3.91 -13.98 -2.16
N VAL A 268 4.11 -14.36 -0.90
CA VAL A 268 3.47 -13.68 0.24
C VAL A 268 3.98 -12.23 0.22
N LEU A 269 3.09 -11.29 -0.11
CA LEU A 269 3.45 -9.87 -0.18
C LEU A 269 3.70 -9.35 1.24
N GLY A 270 4.95 -9.06 1.58
CA GLY A 270 5.39 -8.54 2.88
C GLY A 270 6.00 -9.60 3.80
N THR A 271 6.77 -9.14 4.76
CA THR A 271 7.37 -10.00 5.78
C THR A 271 6.28 -10.30 6.84
N PRO A 272 5.90 -11.57 7.07
CA PRO A 272 4.82 -11.93 7.99
C PRO A 272 5.15 -11.72 9.47
N SER A 273 6.30 -11.13 9.79
CA SER A 273 6.81 -10.98 11.16
C SER A 273 5.84 -10.32 12.15
N TYR A 274 4.87 -9.55 11.64
CA TYR A 274 3.86 -8.87 12.47
C TYR A 274 2.48 -9.55 12.39
N MET A 275 2.29 -10.56 11.53
CA MET A 275 1.02 -11.24 11.37
C MET A 275 0.67 -12.06 12.61
N SER A 276 -0.60 -12.08 12.94
CA SER A 276 -1.11 -12.94 14.01
C SER A 276 -1.21 -14.40 13.58
N PRO A 277 -1.20 -15.37 14.52
CA PRO A 277 -1.38 -16.80 14.22
C PRO A 277 -2.64 -17.10 13.40
N GLU A 278 -3.75 -16.44 13.69
CA GLU A 278 -5.02 -16.61 12.98
C GLU A 278 -4.98 -16.03 11.56
N GLN A 279 -4.22 -14.93 11.32
CA GLN A 279 -4.00 -14.41 9.97
C GLN A 279 -3.20 -15.40 9.13
N LEU A 280 -2.11 -15.96 9.67
CA LEU A 280 -1.31 -16.99 9.01
C LEU A 280 -2.11 -18.25 8.69
N ALA A 281 -3.05 -18.61 9.59
CA ALA A 281 -3.92 -19.76 9.40
C ALA A 281 -5.12 -19.51 8.46
N GLY A 282 -5.25 -18.28 7.91
CA GLY A 282 -6.38 -17.91 7.04
C GLY A 282 -7.75 -17.97 7.74
N LYS A 283 -7.76 -17.85 9.07
CA LYS A 283 -8.99 -17.85 9.87
C LYS A 283 -9.69 -16.48 9.81
N LYS A 284 -10.94 -16.44 10.27
CA LYS A 284 -11.63 -15.16 10.47
C LYS A 284 -10.89 -14.35 11.50
N ILE A 285 -10.52 -13.14 11.17
CA ILE A 285 -9.82 -12.18 12.03
C ILE A 285 -10.77 -11.12 12.57
N ASP A 286 -10.42 -10.60 13.74
CA ASP A 286 -11.06 -9.45 14.37
C ASP A 286 -9.99 -8.47 14.90
N GLY A 287 -10.38 -7.48 15.72
CA GLY A 287 -9.48 -6.46 16.26
C GLY A 287 -8.32 -7.00 17.08
N ARG A 288 -8.47 -8.20 17.67
CA ARG A 288 -7.42 -8.84 18.49
C ARG A 288 -6.21 -9.28 17.66
N SER A 289 -6.37 -9.46 16.34
CA SER A 289 -5.25 -9.66 15.41
C SER A 289 -4.38 -8.40 15.30
N ASP A 290 -4.99 -7.22 15.24
CA ASP A 290 -4.26 -5.94 15.23
C ASP A 290 -3.54 -5.72 16.56
N LEU A 291 -4.12 -6.15 17.69
CA LEU A 291 -3.50 -6.05 19.01
C LEU A 291 -2.29 -6.98 19.15
N PHE A 292 -2.32 -8.18 18.54
CA PHE A 292 -1.14 -9.03 18.45
C PHE A 292 -0.03 -8.32 17.65
N SER A 293 -0.34 -7.77 16.49
CA SER A 293 0.61 -7.02 15.64
C SER A 293 1.17 -5.78 16.37
N LEU A 294 0.32 -5.14 17.18
CA LEU A 294 0.73 -4.03 18.06
C LEU A 294 1.69 -4.51 19.16
N GLY A 295 1.46 -5.69 19.74
CA GLY A 295 2.36 -6.36 20.69
C GLY A 295 3.72 -6.66 20.07
N VAL A 296 3.77 -7.18 18.85
CA VAL A 296 5.02 -7.37 18.09
C VAL A 296 5.74 -6.05 17.87
N THR A 297 5.00 -5.01 17.50
CA THR A 297 5.54 -3.65 17.29
C THR A 297 6.10 -3.09 18.60
N PHE A 298 5.39 -3.26 19.72
CA PHE A 298 5.86 -2.86 21.05
C PHE A 298 7.16 -3.57 21.42
N PHE A 299 7.21 -4.89 21.27
CA PHE A 299 8.40 -5.68 21.53
C PHE A 299 9.62 -5.12 20.75
N GLN A 300 9.44 -4.91 19.46
CA GLN A 300 10.52 -4.44 18.60
C GLN A 300 10.97 -3.02 18.95
N LEU A 301 10.06 -2.10 19.23
CA LEU A 301 10.41 -0.73 19.64
C LEU A 301 11.11 -0.68 21.02
N ALA A 302 10.80 -1.62 21.91
CA ALA A 302 11.36 -1.67 23.26
C ALA A 302 12.76 -2.30 23.32
N CYS A 303 13.11 -3.23 22.41
CA CYS A 303 14.39 -3.93 22.47
C CYS A 303 15.19 -3.95 21.16
N GLY A 304 14.62 -3.48 20.04
CA GLY A 304 15.28 -3.45 18.74
C GLY A 304 15.27 -4.79 17.98
N ARG A 305 14.52 -5.80 18.46
CA ARG A 305 14.43 -7.14 17.87
C ARG A 305 12.99 -7.57 17.69
N LEU A 306 12.75 -8.42 16.71
CA LEU A 306 11.47 -9.09 16.56
C LEU A 306 11.32 -10.22 17.59
N PRO A 307 10.10 -10.49 18.08
CA PRO A 307 9.85 -11.59 19.02
C PRO A 307 9.91 -12.98 18.35
N PHE A 308 9.70 -13.03 17.03
CA PHE A 308 9.73 -14.27 16.26
C PHE A 308 10.62 -14.08 15.05
N GLU A 309 11.55 -15.00 14.87
CA GLU A 309 12.51 -15.02 13.75
C GLU A 309 12.60 -16.45 13.20
N GLY A 310 13.12 -16.62 11.98
CA GLY A 310 13.32 -17.92 11.33
C GLY A 310 14.22 -17.79 10.13
N GLU A 311 15.05 -18.80 9.89
CA GLU A 311 15.95 -18.87 8.74
C GLU A 311 15.20 -19.03 7.40
N SER A 312 13.94 -19.45 7.48
CA SER A 312 13.03 -19.56 6.33
C SER A 312 11.66 -19.00 6.68
N MET A 313 10.88 -18.66 5.65
CA MET A 313 9.48 -18.23 5.79
C MET A 313 8.65 -19.25 6.59
N THR A 314 8.84 -20.54 6.31
CA THR A 314 8.12 -21.62 7.00
C THR A 314 8.47 -21.68 8.49
N GLN A 315 9.75 -21.53 8.85
CA GLN A 315 10.19 -21.48 10.24
C GLN A 315 9.62 -20.26 10.97
N LEU A 316 9.67 -19.08 10.33
CA LEU A 316 9.09 -17.87 10.90
C LEU A 316 7.58 -18.04 11.15
N MET A 317 6.82 -18.56 10.16
CA MET A 317 5.39 -18.82 10.33
C MET A 317 5.11 -19.85 11.43
N PHE A 318 5.95 -20.87 11.55
CA PHE A 318 5.84 -21.87 12.64
C PHE A 318 6.10 -21.21 14.00
N ALA A 319 7.14 -20.39 14.13
CA ALA A 319 7.46 -19.69 15.36
C ALA A 319 6.31 -18.75 15.79
N ILE A 320 5.77 -17.96 14.85
CA ILE A 320 4.62 -17.07 15.12
C ILE A 320 3.41 -17.88 15.61
N ALA A 321 3.15 -19.04 15.01
CA ALA A 321 1.97 -19.85 15.33
C ALA A 321 2.10 -20.64 16.62
N ASN A 322 3.31 -21.12 16.98
CA ASN A 322 3.49 -22.18 17.97
C ASN A 322 4.51 -21.86 19.08
N GLU A 323 5.52 -21.01 18.83
CA GLU A 323 6.59 -20.79 19.80
C GLU A 323 6.25 -19.61 20.72
N HIS A 324 6.68 -19.71 21.99
CA HIS A 324 6.67 -18.57 22.89
C HIS A 324 7.74 -17.56 22.45
N GLN A 325 7.42 -16.28 22.62
CA GLN A 325 8.42 -15.22 22.43
C GLN A 325 9.50 -15.34 23.51
N PRO A 326 10.74 -14.94 23.21
CA PRO A 326 11.79 -14.85 24.21
C PRO A 326 11.45 -13.77 25.24
N ASP A 327 12.05 -13.89 26.45
CA ASP A 327 11.90 -12.86 27.46
C ASP A 327 12.49 -11.55 26.98
N ILE A 328 11.67 -10.52 26.91
CA ILE A 328 12.12 -9.19 26.45
C ILE A 328 13.20 -8.60 27.33
N LEU A 329 13.25 -8.97 28.63
CA LEU A 329 14.27 -8.50 29.57
C LEU A 329 15.65 -9.09 29.30
N ASP A 330 15.76 -10.20 28.59
CA ASP A 330 17.04 -10.74 28.12
C ASP A 330 17.67 -9.87 27.05
N TYR A 331 16.85 -9.15 26.28
CA TYR A 331 17.33 -8.22 25.23
C TYR A 331 17.51 -6.78 25.74
N ASN A 332 16.67 -6.35 26.66
CA ASN A 332 16.76 -5.04 27.28
C ASN A 332 16.47 -5.11 28.79
N PRO A 333 17.50 -5.39 29.61
CA PRO A 333 17.34 -5.50 31.07
C PRO A 333 16.96 -4.19 31.78
N SER A 334 17.03 -3.05 31.07
CA SER A 334 16.64 -1.75 31.65
C SER A 334 15.12 -1.53 31.67
N LEU A 335 14.35 -2.40 31.01
CA LEU A 335 12.90 -2.29 30.99
C LEU A 335 12.32 -2.66 32.37
N PRO A 336 11.20 -2.04 32.76
CA PRO A 336 10.48 -2.43 33.97
C PRO A 336 10.01 -3.89 33.90
N PRO A 337 10.01 -4.64 35.01
CA PRO A 337 9.63 -6.09 35.04
C PRO A 337 8.22 -6.39 34.50
N TRP A 338 7.28 -5.45 34.63
CA TRP A 338 5.91 -5.63 34.14
C TRP A 338 5.82 -5.80 32.62
N VAL A 339 6.83 -5.35 31.87
CA VAL A 339 6.84 -5.43 30.40
C VAL A 339 6.80 -6.89 29.93
N ARG A 340 7.39 -7.82 30.71
CA ARG A 340 7.29 -9.26 30.42
C ARG A 340 5.84 -9.74 30.39
N GLU A 341 5.11 -9.52 31.48
CA GLU A 341 3.71 -9.97 31.62
C GLU A 341 2.81 -9.31 30.57
N PHE A 342 3.03 -8.03 30.30
CA PHE A 342 2.32 -7.30 29.28
C PHE A 342 2.53 -7.90 27.87
N ILE A 343 3.76 -8.23 27.53
CA ILE A 343 4.10 -8.86 26.23
C ILE A 343 3.57 -10.29 26.15
N ASP A 344 3.63 -11.06 27.24
CA ASP A 344 3.08 -12.41 27.30
C ASP A 344 1.57 -12.41 27.00
N GLN A 345 0.84 -11.45 27.54
CA GLN A 345 -0.57 -11.27 27.24
C GLN A 345 -0.80 -10.79 25.80
N ALA A 346 -0.06 -9.78 25.34
CA ALA A 346 -0.23 -9.22 24.00
C ALA A 346 0.05 -10.25 22.88
N LEU A 347 1.03 -11.13 23.08
CA LEU A 347 1.49 -12.13 22.12
C LEU A 347 0.93 -13.55 22.39
N ALA A 348 -0.04 -13.70 23.27
CA ALA A 348 -0.68 -14.99 23.54
C ALA A 348 -1.22 -15.61 22.24
N LYS A 349 -0.95 -16.91 22.02
CA LYS A 349 -1.39 -17.59 20.78
C LYS A 349 -2.89 -17.80 20.77
N ASN A 350 -3.48 -18.08 21.92
CA ASN A 350 -4.93 -18.11 22.08
C ASN A 350 -5.50 -16.69 22.13
N VAL A 351 -6.37 -16.38 21.20
CA VAL A 351 -7.02 -15.06 21.05
C VAL A 351 -7.75 -14.62 22.31
N GLU A 352 -8.36 -15.58 23.05
CA GLU A 352 -9.11 -15.31 24.29
C GLU A 352 -8.22 -14.92 25.48
N GLN A 353 -6.91 -15.15 25.38
CA GLN A 353 -5.93 -14.81 26.42
C GLN A 353 -5.25 -13.47 26.17
N ARG A 354 -5.47 -12.84 25.00
CA ARG A 354 -4.94 -11.52 24.67
C ARG A 354 -5.76 -10.40 25.29
N PHE A 355 -5.27 -9.18 25.14
CA PHE A 355 -6.13 -8.00 25.30
C PHE A 355 -7.32 -8.11 24.36
N GLN A 356 -8.53 -7.90 24.87
CA GLN A 356 -9.74 -8.06 24.07
C GLN A 356 -10.07 -6.79 23.29
N THR A 357 -9.64 -5.63 23.77
CA THR A 357 -9.87 -4.33 23.11
C THR A 357 -8.59 -3.49 23.11
N GLY A 358 -8.49 -2.55 22.17
CA GLY A 358 -7.41 -1.57 22.17
C GLY A 358 -7.41 -0.71 23.42
N HIS A 359 -8.59 -0.46 23.98
CA HIS A 359 -8.74 0.27 25.24
C HIS A 359 -8.13 -0.49 26.43
N GLU A 360 -8.36 -1.82 26.55
CA GLU A 360 -7.71 -2.64 27.57
C GLU A 360 -6.19 -2.59 27.45
N PHE A 361 -5.66 -2.72 26.23
CA PHE A 361 -4.23 -2.62 25.95
C PHE A 361 -3.66 -1.25 26.42
N ALA A 362 -4.36 -0.15 26.09
CA ALA A 362 -3.97 1.21 26.48
C ALA A 362 -4.01 1.41 28.00
N ILE A 363 -5.07 0.92 28.68
CA ILE A 363 -5.20 1.00 30.13
C ILE A 363 -4.10 0.19 30.83
N ALA A 364 -3.75 -0.99 30.33
CA ALA A 364 -2.70 -1.80 30.92
C ALA A 364 -1.35 -1.05 30.92
N ILE A 365 -0.97 -0.40 29.81
CA ILE A 365 0.26 0.43 29.78
C ILE A 365 0.19 1.54 30.84
N LYS A 366 -0.93 2.28 30.92
CA LYS A 366 -1.10 3.39 31.85
C LYS A 366 -1.03 2.91 33.32
N ALA A 367 -1.69 1.79 33.62
CA ALA A 367 -1.73 1.23 34.97
C ALA A 367 -0.36 0.77 35.43
N TYR A 368 0.36 -0.01 34.61
CA TYR A 368 1.69 -0.49 34.93
C TYR A 368 2.70 0.66 35.13
N ARG A 369 2.65 1.70 34.31
CA ARG A 369 3.50 2.90 34.48
C ARG A 369 3.22 3.68 35.76
N SER A 370 1.98 3.64 36.26
CA SER A 370 1.64 4.32 37.51
C SER A 370 2.08 3.55 38.76
N MET A 371 2.46 2.28 38.61
CA MET A 371 2.92 1.39 39.71
C MET A 371 4.45 1.32 39.78
N ALA A 372 5.15 1.77 38.72
CA ALA A 372 6.62 1.77 38.62
C ALA A 372 7.22 3.13 39.03
#